data_3daaf424fd1e24c1124b3c5d2dc4cfc5
#
_entry.id   3daaf424fd1e24c1124b3c5d2dc4cfc5
#
_cell.length_a   1.000
_cell.length_b   1.000
_cell.length_c   1.000
_cell.angle_alpha   90.00
_cell.angle_beta   90.00
_cell.angle_gamma   90.00
#
_symmetry.space_group_name_H-M   'P 1'
#
loop_
_entity.id
_entity.type
_entity.pdbx_description
1 polymer ?
#
loop_
_entity_poly.entity_id
_entity_poly.type
_entity_poly.pdbx_seq_one_letter_code
_entity_poly.pdbx_strand_id
1 'polypeptide(L)'
;MPKTQHQLKYTRTDAKAYAREHMTGIWAAALNPFNPDNTLNEIGLRKNIRHWIDDLSISGLFIAGKQGEFFSMSMEERKRNLDIAVDECGDKASIIMSASDQNMDSVIELAHYAESHGADYIVVHAPVLHFVTNQDEILYAYYKRLCDRLHIGIAMWSHPDSGYLMSPELCARIAELPNIVAIKYSVPRDMYVKLSRMVGDKIHVSTASEDEWLDNIEELGWRLYLCSSPPYLLQTKSDQRMNEYTQLAFAGKFAEARRVRDSLQSVREAIRTTRPADKPHAHSKYWQDLLGQIGGEVRPPLLPLSEDEKRQTHEAFNNSGLKLG
;
A
#
# COMPACT_ATOMS: atom_id res chain seq x y z
N MET A 1 13.54 28.08 5.43
CA MET A 1 14.45 27.91 4.29
C MET A 1 13.64 27.27 3.17
N PRO A 2 13.77 27.64 1.89
CA PRO A 2 13.12 26.90 0.82
C PRO A 2 13.66 25.47 0.86
N LYS A 3 12.76 24.46 0.95
CA LYS A 3 13.14 23.05 0.82
C LYS A 3 13.84 22.90 -0.53
N THR A 4 15.01 22.29 -0.55
CA THR A 4 15.71 21.95 -1.79
C THR A 4 14.74 21.12 -2.64
N GLN A 5 14.51 21.52 -3.88
CA GLN A 5 13.63 20.82 -4.79
C GLN A 5 14.17 19.39 -4.96
N HIS A 6 13.38 18.40 -4.58
CA HIS A 6 13.78 17.00 -4.67
C HIS A 6 13.82 16.61 -6.14
N GLN A 7 14.86 15.93 -6.56
CA GLN A 7 15.01 15.44 -7.93
C GLN A 7 14.79 13.92 -7.94
N LEU A 8 14.01 13.42 -8.89
CA LEU A 8 13.86 11.98 -9.07
C LEU A 8 15.22 11.31 -9.31
N LYS A 9 15.41 10.14 -8.72
CA LYS A 9 16.64 9.33 -8.82
C LYS A 9 16.79 8.63 -10.18
N TYR A 10 15.84 8.82 -11.10
CA TYR A 10 15.78 8.18 -12.42
C TYR A 10 15.12 9.11 -13.45
N THR A 11 15.35 8.83 -14.72
CA THR A 11 14.60 9.48 -15.81
C THR A 11 13.30 8.73 -16.09
N ARG A 12 12.37 9.38 -16.80
CA ARG A 12 11.10 8.74 -17.21
C ARG A 12 11.32 7.40 -17.94
N THR A 13 12.33 7.31 -18.80
CA THR A 13 12.65 6.11 -19.57
C THR A 13 13.31 5.03 -18.73
N ASP A 14 13.98 5.39 -17.66
CA ASP A 14 14.67 4.46 -16.76
C ASP A 14 13.77 4.01 -15.60
N ALA A 15 12.56 4.58 -15.46
CA ALA A 15 11.66 4.32 -14.34
C ALA A 15 11.40 2.82 -14.09
N LYS A 16 11.21 2.04 -15.15
CA LYS A 16 11.00 0.58 -15.02
C LYS A 16 12.24 -0.16 -14.52
N ALA A 17 13.40 0.16 -15.11
CA ALA A 17 14.66 -0.47 -14.69
C ALA A 17 14.96 -0.14 -13.22
N TYR A 18 14.83 1.14 -12.86
CA TYR A 18 15.01 1.60 -11.49
C TYR A 18 14.03 0.92 -10.51
N ALA A 19 12.74 0.84 -10.86
CA ALA A 19 11.74 0.20 -10.01
C ALA A 19 12.01 -1.29 -9.83
N ARG A 20 12.44 -2.01 -10.86
CA ARG A 20 12.80 -3.44 -10.74
C ARG A 20 13.90 -3.71 -9.74
N GLU A 21 14.83 -2.79 -9.59
CA GLU A 21 15.94 -2.90 -8.65
C GLU A 21 15.55 -2.44 -7.24
N HIS A 22 14.80 -1.33 -7.11
CA HIS A 22 14.58 -0.65 -5.84
C HIS A 22 13.19 -0.88 -5.23
N MET A 23 12.19 -1.24 -6.04
CA MET A 23 10.82 -1.48 -5.57
C MET A 23 10.65 -2.95 -5.14
N THR A 24 11.27 -3.32 -4.02
CA THR A 24 11.31 -4.71 -3.54
C THR A 24 10.99 -4.80 -2.05
N GLY A 25 10.68 -6.02 -1.58
CA GLY A 25 10.41 -6.28 -0.17
C GLY A 25 8.97 -6.04 0.24
N ILE A 26 8.79 -5.75 1.52
CA ILE A 26 7.49 -5.54 2.14
C ILE A 26 7.20 -4.04 2.22
N TRP A 27 6.17 -3.60 1.50
CA TRP A 27 5.68 -2.24 1.54
C TRP A 27 4.33 -2.18 2.25
N ALA A 28 4.15 -1.24 3.16
CA ALA A 28 2.94 -1.11 3.97
C ALA A 28 2.11 0.12 3.58
N ALA A 29 0.80 -0.04 3.57
CA ALA A 29 -0.12 1.08 3.42
C ALA A 29 -0.36 1.74 4.77
N ALA A 30 0.07 2.99 4.92
CA ALA A 30 -0.05 3.75 6.14
C ALA A 30 -1.52 4.02 6.49
N LEU A 31 -1.91 3.71 7.73
CA LEU A 31 -3.11 4.24 8.36
C LEU A 31 -2.77 5.62 8.93
N ASN A 32 -3.67 6.58 8.72
CA ASN A 32 -3.51 7.93 9.28
C ASN A 32 -4.23 8.02 10.62
N PRO A 33 -3.54 8.31 11.73
CA PRO A 33 -4.22 8.61 12.99
C PRO A 33 -4.88 9.99 12.90
N PHE A 34 -6.15 10.09 13.26
CA PHE A 34 -6.82 11.37 13.38
C PHE A 34 -7.12 11.65 14.87
N ASN A 35 -7.14 12.94 15.21
CA ASN A 35 -7.54 13.42 16.52
C ASN A 35 -9.08 13.42 16.66
N PRO A 36 -9.63 13.52 17.88
CA PRO A 36 -11.08 13.62 18.09
C PRO A 36 -11.77 14.79 17.38
N ASP A 37 -11.02 15.85 17.06
CA ASP A 37 -11.49 17.00 16.28
C ASP A 37 -11.37 16.80 14.75
N ASN A 38 -11.06 15.58 14.31
CA ASN A 38 -10.82 15.18 12.93
C ASN A 38 -9.56 15.78 12.25
N THR A 39 -8.67 16.43 12.98
CA THR A 39 -7.38 16.85 12.43
C THR A 39 -6.42 15.67 12.33
N LEU A 40 -5.44 15.74 11.41
CA LEU A 40 -4.39 14.73 11.32
C LEU A 40 -3.50 14.78 12.57
N ASN A 41 -3.34 13.64 13.25
CA ASN A 41 -2.39 13.51 14.35
C ASN A 41 -0.97 13.32 13.78
N GLU A 42 -0.32 14.42 13.41
CA GLU A 42 1.01 14.38 12.81
C GLU A 42 2.06 13.74 13.74
N ILE A 43 1.97 13.98 15.05
CA ILE A 43 2.91 13.41 16.03
C ILE A 43 2.76 11.89 16.07
N GLY A 44 1.51 11.41 16.09
CA GLY A 44 1.21 9.97 16.06
C GLY A 44 1.68 9.32 14.75
N LEU A 45 1.42 9.95 13.62
CA LEU A 45 1.87 9.45 12.32
C LEU A 45 3.39 9.35 12.22
N ARG A 46 4.13 10.38 12.68
CA ARG A 46 5.60 10.37 12.72
C ARG A 46 6.15 9.23 13.58
N LYS A 47 5.56 9.00 14.75
CA LYS A 47 5.94 7.88 15.63
C LYS A 47 5.73 6.52 14.95
N ASN A 48 4.56 6.34 14.32
CA ASN A 48 4.23 5.11 13.62
C ASN A 48 5.21 4.86 12.46
N ILE A 49 5.49 5.86 11.62
CA ILE A 49 6.41 5.71 10.49
C ILE A 49 7.81 5.29 10.97
N ARG A 50 8.36 5.96 11.99
CA ARG A 50 9.66 5.56 12.56
C ARG A 50 9.65 4.12 13.05
N HIS A 51 8.61 3.73 13.79
CA HIS A 51 8.46 2.37 14.28
C HIS A 51 8.40 1.35 13.14
N TRP A 52 7.62 1.62 12.10
CA TRP A 52 7.50 0.72 10.96
C TRP A 52 8.82 0.50 10.22
N ILE A 53 9.63 1.55 10.10
CA ILE A 53 10.89 1.50 9.37
C ILE A 53 12.02 0.95 10.27
N ASP A 54 12.20 1.54 11.46
CA ASP A 54 13.35 1.26 12.31
C ASP A 54 13.19 -0.05 13.10
N ASP A 55 11.96 -0.37 13.54
CA ASP A 55 11.71 -1.55 14.37
C ASP A 55 11.14 -2.73 13.57
N LEU A 56 10.34 -2.49 12.50
CA LEU A 56 9.67 -3.54 11.74
C LEU A 56 10.28 -3.80 10.36
N SER A 57 11.34 -3.10 9.99
CA SER A 57 12.08 -3.29 8.71
C SER A 57 11.17 -3.22 7.47
N ILE A 58 10.17 -2.34 7.48
CA ILE A 58 9.32 -2.10 6.32
C ILE A 58 10.11 -1.34 5.26
N SER A 59 10.20 -1.90 4.05
CA SER A 59 11.06 -1.41 2.97
C SER A 59 10.45 -0.24 2.19
N GLY A 60 9.14 -0.04 2.28
CA GLY A 60 8.46 1.05 1.60
C GLY A 60 7.10 1.37 2.20
N LEU A 61 6.67 2.61 2.02
CA LEU A 61 5.38 3.11 2.52
C LEU A 61 4.49 3.59 1.37
N PHE A 62 3.24 3.14 1.41
CA PHE A 62 2.17 3.66 0.59
C PHE A 62 1.34 4.65 1.40
N ILE A 63 1.47 5.93 1.07
CA ILE A 63 0.83 7.03 1.79
C ILE A 63 -0.31 7.65 1.02
N ALA A 64 -1.21 8.31 1.75
CA ALA A 64 -2.42 8.93 1.24
C ALA A 64 -3.26 7.96 0.38
N GLY A 65 -3.23 6.66 0.69
CA GLY A 65 -4.01 5.63 0.03
C GLY A 65 -5.35 5.36 0.73
N LYS A 66 -6.04 4.30 0.30
CA LYS A 66 -7.34 3.88 0.85
C LYS A 66 -7.26 3.59 2.36
N GLN A 67 -6.20 2.91 2.80
CA GLN A 67 -5.99 2.62 4.22
C GLN A 67 -5.80 3.91 5.04
N GLY A 68 -5.16 4.92 4.48
CA GLY A 68 -5.01 6.25 5.08
C GLY A 68 -6.22 7.16 4.92
N GLU A 69 -7.38 6.64 4.47
CA GLU A 69 -8.63 7.39 4.33
C GLU A 69 -8.52 8.61 3.40
N PHE A 70 -7.79 8.47 2.26
CA PHE A 70 -7.58 9.59 1.32
C PHE A 70 -8.87 10.26 0.85
N PHE A 71 -9.97 9.50 0.79
CA PHE A 71 -11.30 9.97 0.40
C PHE A 71 -11.94 10.96 1.41
N SER A 72 -11.39 11.02 2.64
CA SER A 72 -11.80 11.98 3.68
C SER A 72 -10.77 13.10 3.90
N MET A 73 -9.69 13.12 3.12
CA MET A 73 -8.61 14.10 3.22
C MET A 73 -8.69 15.16 2.13
N SER A 74 -8.40 16.41 2.49
CA SER A 74 -8.16 17.45 1.51
C SER A 74 -6.87 17.20 0.72
N MET A 75 -6.71 17.88 -0.41
CA MET A 75 -5.48 17.81 -1.19
C MET A 75 -4.26 18.26 -0.38
N GLU A 76 -4.40 19.31 0.41
CA GLU A 76 -3.33 19.84 1.26
C GLU A 76 -2.94 18.86 2.37
N GLU A 77 -3.91 18.15 2.97
CA GLU A 77 -3.59 17.09 3.94
C GLU A 77 -2.88 15.91 3.29
N ARG A 78 -3.24 15.54 2.05
CA ARG A 78 -2.55 14.49 1.30
C ARG A 78 -1.11 14.88 0.98
N LYS A 79 -0.87 16.14 0.59
CA LYS A 79 0.48 16.70 0.41
C LYS A 79 1.26 16.71 1.73
N ARG A 80 0.61 17.16 2.81
CA ARG A 80 1.23 17.16 4.15
C ARG A 80 1.61 15.77 4.62
N ASN A 81 0.78 14.77 4.32
CA ASN A 81 1.06 13.36 4.62
C ASN A 81 2.36 12.89 3.93
N LEU A 82 2.58 13.28 2.67
CA LEU A 82 3.84 13.02 1.96
C LEU A 82 5.02 13.70 2.65
N ASP A 83 4.91 15.00 2.99
CA ASP A 83 5.99 15.74 3.65
C ASP A 83 6.43 15.05 4.95
N ILE A 84 5.46 14.60 5.75
CA ILE A 84 5.73 13.87 7.00
C ILE A 84 6.46 12.56 6.70
N ALA A 85 6.02 11.81 5.72
CA ALA A 85 6.64 10.53 5.38
C ALA A 85 8.07 10.73 4.87
N VAL A 86 8.32 11.71 4.01
CA VAL A 86 9.67 12.03 3.52
C VAL A 86 10.59 12.46 4.65
N ASP A 87 10.10 13.32 5.56
CA ASP A 87 10.88 13.76 6.72
C ASP A 87 11.31 12.58 7.62
N GLU A 88 10.43 11.58 7.80
CA GLU A 88 10.69 10.43 8.70
C GLU A 88 11.41 9.26 8.03
N CYS A 89 11.13 9.00 6.76
CA CYS A 89 11.78 7.90 6.03
C CYS A 89 13.22 8.19 5.70
N GLY A 90 13.54 9.42 5.30
CA GLY A 90 14.84 9.74 4.72
C GLY A 90 15.16 8.78 3.55
N ASP A 91 16.36 8.21 3.57
CA ASP A 91 16.80 7.21 2.58
C ASP A 91 16.57 5.75 3.03
N LYS A 92 15.89 5.52 4.18
CA LYS A 92 15.74 4.18 4.76
C LYS A 92 14.64 3.36 4.11
N ALA A 93 13.61 3.99 3.56
CA ALA A 93 12.49 3.33 2.92
C ALA A 93 12.00 4.13 1.72
N SER A 94 11.51 3.43 0.70
CA SER A 94 10.89 4.05 -0.46
C SER A 94 9.48 4.56 -0.16
N ILE A 95 9.05 5.59 -0.87
CA ILE A 95 7.72 6.17 -0.70
C ILE A 95 6.96 6.11 -2.01
N ILE A 96 5.77 5.51 -1.97
CA ILE A 96 4.76 5.60 -3.02
C ILE A 96 3.56 6.38 -2.51
N MET A 97 3.21 7.48 -3.18
CA MET A 97 2.07 8.33 -2.82
C MET A 97 0.85 8.00 -3.70
N SER A 98 -0.34 7.89 -3.11
CA SER A 98 -1.57 7.89 -3.90
C SER A 98 -1.83 9.28 -4.49
N ALA A 99 -1.79 9.36 -5.80
CA ALA A 99 -2.28 10.52 -6.55
C ALA A 99 -3.73 10.31 -7.05
N SER A 100 -4.41 9.27 -6.59
CA SER A 100 -5.74 8.88 -7.06
C SER A 100 -6.78 9.95 -6.80
N ASP A 101 -7.51 10.34 -7.84
CA ASP A 101 -8.66 11.25 -7.77
C ASP A 101 -9.58 10.99 -8.98
N GLN A 102 -10.84 11.42 -8.91
CA GLN A 102 -11.76 11.39 -10.05
C GLN A 102 -11.44 12.49 -11.06
N ASN A 103 -10.91 13.61 -10.62
CA ASN A 103 -10.49 14.71 -11.46
C ASN A 103 -9.04 14.52 -11.90
N MET A 104 -8.80 14.39 -13.21
CA MET A 104 -7.46 14.19 -13.76
C MET A 104 -6.49 15.35 -13.44
N ASP A 105 -6.96 16.57 -13.34
CA ASP A 105 -6.10 17.72 -13.00
C ASP A 105 -5.62 17.61 -11.54
N SER A 106 -6.47 17.12 -10.62
CA SER A 106 -6.08 16.81 -9.24
C SER A 106 -5.05 15.69 -9.19
N VAL A 107 -5.20 14.63 -10.02
CA VAL A 107 -4.20 13.56 -10.14
C VAL A 107 -2.85 14.11 -10.57
N ILE A 108 -2.84 14.96 -11.59
CA ILE A 108 -1.62 15.57 -12.13
C ILE A 108 -0.97 16.51 -11.11
N GLU A 109 -1.76 17.32 -10.41
CA GLU A 109 -1.26 18.22 -9.36
C GLU A 109 -0.59 17.44 -8.22
N LEU A 110 -1.25 16.40 -7.69
CA LEU A 110 -0.67 15.54 -6.66
C LEU A 110 0.58 14.81 -7.15
N ALA A 111 0.58 14.36 -8.40
CA ALA A 111 1.73 13.70 -8.99
C ALA A 111 2.94 14.64 -9.13
N HIS A 112 2.76 15.86 -9.59
CA HIS A 112 3.83 16.86 -9.65
C HIS A 112 4.32 17.25 -8.26
N TYR A 113 3.41 17.33 -7.29
CA TYR A 113 3.83 17.52 -5.90
C TYR A 113 4.70 16.37 -5.43
N ALA A 114 4.28 15.13 -5.68
CA ALA A 114 5.05 13.93 -5.34
C ALA A 114 6.45 13.92 -5.99
N GLU A 115 6.54 14.23 -7.30
CA GLU A 115 7.81 14.34 -8.03
C GLU A 115 8.80 15.31 -7.37
N SER A 116 8.29 16.46 -6.91
CA SER A 116 9.15 17.56 -6.39
C SER A 116 9.40 17.51 -4.89
N HIS A 117 8.70 16.63 -4.15
CA HIS A 117 8.73 16.55 -2.68
C HIS A 117 9.22 15.21 -2.13
N GLY A 118 9.79 14.35 -2.95
CA GLY A 118 10.56 13.20 -2.48
C GLY A 118 9.83 11.87 -2.45
N ALA A 119 8.68 11.74 -3.13
CA ALA A 119 8.14 10.43 -3.43
C ALA A 119 9.02 9.73 -4.50
N ASP A 120 9.25 8.44 -4.33
CA ASP A 120 9.93 7.64 -5.34
C ASP A 120 8.97 7.24 -6.47
N TYR A 121 7.69 7.02 -6.15
CA TYR A 121 6.65 6.60 -7.09
C TYR A 121 5.29 7.17 -6.72
N ILE A 122 4.35 7.11 -7.65
CA ILE A 122 2.93 7.32 -7.38
C ILE A 122 2.11 6.07 -7.70
N VAL A 123 0.97 5.94 -7.03
CA VAL A 123 -0.05 4.98 -7.42
C VAL A 123 -1.32 5.72 -7.83
N VAL A 124 -1.93 5.27 -8.93
CA VAL A 124 -3.15 5.86 -9.47
C VAL A 124 -4.20 4.76 -9.62
N HIS A 125 -5.29 4.91 -8.86
CA HIS A 125 -6.47 4.06 -8.98
C HIS A 125 -7.19 4.36 -10.31
N ALA A 126 -7.66 3.32 -10.97
CA ALA A 126 -8.51 3.49 -12.13
C ALA A 126 -9.79 4.27 -11.75
N PRO A 127 -10.13 5.35 -12.47
CA PRO A 127 -11.26 6.22 -12.10
C PRO A 127 -12.58 5.48 -12.22
N VAL A 128 -13.58 5.87 -11.43
CA VAL A 128 -14.96 5.40 -11.63
C VAL A 128 -15.49 6.01 -12.93
N LEU A 129 -15.90 5.15 -13.86
CA LEU A 129 -16.44 5.57 -15.15
C LEU A 129 -17.97 5.45 -15.16
N HIS A 130 -18.64 6.59 -15.14
CA HIS A 130 -20.09 6.65 -15.16
C HIS A 130 -20.61 6.56 -16.61
N PHE A 131 -21.66 5.73 -16.83
CA PHE A 131 -22.34 5.59 -18.13
C PHE A 131 -21.49 5.10 -19.29
N VAL A 132 -20.34 4.46 -19.03
CA VAL A 132 -19.43 3.95 -20.06
C VAL A 132 -19.52 2.43 -20.13
N THR A 133 -19.63 1.90 -21.34
CA THR A 133 -19.72 0.47 -21.60
C THR A 133 -18.45 -0.15 -22.18
N ASN A 134 -17.63 0.64 -22.88
CA ASN A 134 -16.30 0.22 -23.37
C ASN A 134 -15.21 1.03 -22.65
N GLN A 135 -14.61 0.41 -21.65
CA GLN A 135 -13.70 1.08 -20.72
C GLN A 135 -12.24 1.01 -21.17
N ASP A 136 -11.85 0.01 -21.97
CA ASP A 136 -10.47 -0.32 -22.25
C ASP A 136 -9.71 0.82 -22.95
N GLU A 137 -10.31 1.39 -23.99
CA GLU A 137 -9.69 2.51 -24.71
C GLU A 137 -9.63 3.79 -23.86
N ILE A 138 -10.65 4.02 -23.04
CA ILE A 138 -10.68 5.18 -22.12
C ILE A 138 -9.59 5.05 -21.08
N LEU A 139 -9.44 3.88 -20.47
CA LEU A 139 -8.42 3.62 -19.44
C LEU A 139 -7.02 3.66 -20.01
N TYR A 140 -6.82 3.07 -21.21
CA TYR A 140 -5.54 3.19 -21.91
C TYR A 140 -5.19 4.66 -22.19
N ALA A 141 -6.13 5.44 -22.74
CA ALA A 141 -5.94 6.86 -22.99
C ALA A 141 -5.69 7.66 -21.69
N TYR A 142 -6.37 7.30 -20.60
CA TYR A 142 -6.17 7.89 -19.29
C TYR A 142 -4.73 7.72 -18.79
N TYR A 143 -4.24 6.48 -18.70
CA TYR A 143 -2.87 6.21 -18.25
C TYR A 143 -1.82 6.74 -19.23
N LYS A 144 -2.09 6.68 -20.54
CA LYS A 144 -1.21 7.29 -21.54
C LYS A 144 -1.05 8.79 -21.30
N ARG A 145 -2.15 9.50 -21.03
CA ARG A 145 -2.12 10.94 -20.76
C ARG A 145 -1.36 11.27 -19.49
N LEU A 146 -1.44 10.45 -18.45
CA LEU A 146 -0.62 10.59 -17.25
C LEU A 146 0.86 10.40 -17.58
N CYS A 147 1.20 9.33 -18.29
CA CYS A 147 2.57 9.05 -18.71
C CYS A 147 3.16 10.17 -19.58
N ASP A 148 2.36 10.81 -20.44
CA ASP A 148 2.83 11.91 -21.31
C ASP A 148 3.16 13.17 -20.50
N ARG A 149 2.59 13.36 -19.32
CA ARG A 149 2.74 14.57 -18.49
C ARG A 149 3.66 14.40 -17.28
N LEU A 150 3.95 13.18 -16.87
CA LEU A 150 4.65 12.87 -15.63
C LEU A 150 5.97 12.14 -15.92
N HIS A 151 6.98 12.39 -15.09
CA HIS A 151 8.26 11.70 -15.14
C HIS A 151 8.36 10.61 -14.09
N ILE A 152 7.67 10.76 -12.98
CA ILE A 152 7.64 9.78 -11.87
C ILE A 152 7.07 8.43 -12.33
N GLY A 153 7.58 7.34 -11.76
CA GLY A 153 7.07 6.00 -11.98
C GLY A 153 5.65 5.84 -11.43
N ILE A 154 4.77 5.27 -12.25
CA ILE A 154 3.35 5.12 -11.95
C ILE A 154 3.04 3.64 -11.70
N ALA A 155 2.51 3.33 -10.52
CA ALA A 155 1.85 2.07 -10.27
C ALA A 155 0.36 2.20 -10.60
N MET A 156 -0.15 1.35 -11.47
CA MET A 156 -1.58 1.21 -11.69
C MET A 156 -2.24 0.59 -10.45
N TRP A 157 -3.52 0.86 -10.25
CA TRP A 157 -4.29 0.17 -9.22
C TRP A 157 -5.68 -0.20 -9.76
N SER A 158 -5.95 -1.50 -9.89
CA SER A 158 -7.26 -2.03 -10.22
C SER A 158 -7.87 -2.70 -9.00
N HIS A 159 -9.07 -2.26 -8.64
CA HIS A 159 -9.81 -2.73 -7.48
C HIS A 159 -11.31 -2.70 -7.76
N PRO A 160 -12.13 -3.59 -7.18
CA PRO A 160 -13.59 -3.61 -7.38
C PRO A 160 -14.30 -2.30 -7.06
N ASP A 161 -13.72 -1.44 -6.24
CA ASP A 161 -14.30 -0.12 -5.88
C ASP A 161 -14.50 0.81 -7.09
N SER A 162 -13.80 0.56 -8.21
CA SER A 162 -14.05 1.30 -9.47
C SER A 162 -15.37 0.91 -10.14
N GLY A 163 -16.03 -0.14 -9.65
CA GLY A 163 -17.20 -0.74 -10.30
C GLY A 163 -16.85 -1.70 -11.44
N TYR A 164 -15.58 -1.90 -11.73
CA TYR A 164 -15.05 -2.84 -12.73
C TYR A 164 -13.64 -3.30 -12.38
N LEU A 165 -13.19 -4.37 -13.01
CA LEU A 165 -11.79 -4.83 -12.96
C LEU A 165 -11.14 -4.64 -14.34
N MET A 166 -9.92 -4.09 -14.36
CA MET A 166 -9.14 -4.02 -15.59
C MET A 166 -8.70 -5.44 -16.00
N SER A 167 -8.88 -5.78 -17.28
CA SER A 167 -8.45 -7.09 -17.77
C SER A 167 -6.92 -7.22 -17.78
N PRO A 168 -6.37 -8.44 -17.66
CA PRO A 168 -4.93 -8.66 -17.82
C PRO A 168 -4.38 -8.11 -19.14
N GLU A 169 -5.13 -8.21 -20.22
CA GLU A 169 -4.77 -7.70 -21.55
C GLU A 169 -4.65 -6.18 -21.56
N LEU A 170 -5.62 -5.49 -20.99
CA LEU A 170 -5.56 -4.03 -20.85
C LEU A 170 -4.39 -3.60 -19.97
N CYS A 171 -4.19 -4.27 -18.83
CA CYS A 171 -3.06 -3.98 -17.94
C CYS A 171 -1.71 -4.20 -18.65
N ALA A 172 -1.60 -5.27 -19.42
CA ALA A 172 -0.39 -5.54 -20.19
C ALA A 172 -0.13 -4.49 -21.26
N ARG A 173 -1.18 -4.03 -21.95
CA ARG A 173 -1.07 -2.93 -22.93
C ARG A 173 -0.63 -1.61 -22.28
N ILE A 174 -1.17 -1.28 -21.12
CA ILE A 174 -0.78 -0.08 -20.38
C ILE A 174 0.65 -0.22 -19.84
N ALA A 175 1.07 -1.41 -19.46
CA ALA A 175 2.43 -1.70 -19.00
C ALA A 175 3.52 -1.42 -20.04
N GLU A 176 3.18 -1.30 -21.33
CA GLU A 176 4.15 -0.89 -22.37
C GLU A 176 4.52 0.59 -22.28
N LEU A 177 3.70 1.43 -21.63
CA LEU A 177 3.99 2.85 -21.46
C LEU A 177 5.28 3.06 -20.61
N PRO A 178 6.09 4.09 -20.88
CA PRO A 178 7.48 4.16 -20.44
C PRO A 178 7.66 4.17 -18.91
N ASN A 179 6.82 4.87 -18.17
CA ASN A 179 6.93 5.03 -16.72
C ASN A 179 5.83 4.30 -15.94
N ILE A 180 5.16 3.32 -16.51
CA ILE A 180 4.36 2.36 -15.76
C ILE A 180 5.32 1.32 -15.17
N VAL A 181 5.45 1.29 -13.84
CA VAL A 181 6.46 0.51 -13.12
C VAL A 181 5.89 -0.67 -12.34
N ALA A 182 4.61 -0.59 -11.96
CA ALA A 182 3.96 -1.62 -11.17
C ALA A 182 2.44 -1.62 -11.37
N ILE A 183 1.80 -2.66 -10.85
CA ILE A 183 0.35 -2.68 -10.64
C ILE A 183 0.02 -3.27 -9.28
N LYS A 184 -0.83 -2.57 -8.51
CA LYS A 184 -1.55 -3.15 -7.38
C LYS A 184 -2.85 -3.75 -7.93
N TYR A 185 -2.87 -5.06 -8.07
CA TYR A 185 -3.90 -5.78 -8.82
C TYR A 185 -4.77 -6.61 -7.87
N SER A 186 -5.79 -5.95 -7.29
CA SER A 186 -6.73 -6.55 -6.33
C SER A 186 -7.88 -7.26 -7.07
N VAL A 187 -7.58 -8.40 -7.66
CA VAL A 187 -8.43 -9.19 -8.54
C VAL A 187 -8.34 -10.68 -8.18
N PRO A 188 -9.21 -11.55 -8.73
CA PRO A 188 -9.06 -13.00 -8.58
C PRO A 188 -7.68 -13.51 -9.03
N ARG A 189 -7.23 -14.61 -8.38
CA ARG A 189 -5.88 -15.15 -8.58
C ARG A 189 -5.54 -15.46 -10.04
N ASP A 190 -6.46 -16.04 -10.79
CA ASP A 190 -6.27 -16.37 -12.20
C ASP A 190 -5.92 -15.15 -13.06
N MET A 191 -6.52 -14.00 -12.77
CA MET A 191 -6.23 -12.76 -13.49
C MET A 191 -4.82 -12.24 -13.20
N TYR A 192 -4.40 -12.18 -11.93
CA TYR A 192 -3.06 -11.66 -11.63
C TYR A 192 -1.95 -12.65 -11.97
N VAL A 193 -2.20 -13.97 -11.92
CA VAL A 193 -1.28 -14.98 -12.43
C VAL A 193 -1.08 -14.82 -13.94
N LYS A 194 -2.19 -14.64 -14.69
CA LYS A 194 -2.12 -14.37 -16.12
C LYS A 194 -1.31 -13.13 -16.42
N LEU A 195 -1.60 -12.02 -15.74
CA LEU A 195 -0.85 -10.77 -15.94
C LEU A 195 0.63 -10.91 -15.58
N SER A 196 0.95 -11.59 -14.48
CA SER A 196 2.35 -11.83 -14.07
C SER A 196 3.16 -12.56 -15.14
N ARG A 197 2.54 -13.50 -15.85
CA ARG A 197 3.18 -14.20 -16.97
C ARG A 197 3.35 -13.34 -18.22
N MET A 198 2.48 -12.33 -18.42
CA MET A 198 2.54 -11.42 -19.55
C MET A 198 3.58 -10.31 -19.39
N VAL A 199 3.74 -9.78 -18.16
CA VAL A 199 4.50 -8.54 -17.93
C VAL A 199 5.44 -8.57 -16.72
N GLY A 200 5.57 -9.70 -16.03
CA GLY A 200 6.41 -9.79 -14.82
C GLY A 200 7.91 -9.54 -15.06
N ASP A 201 8.36 -9.60 -16.30
CA ASP A 201 9.70 -9.22 -16.74
C ASP A 201 9.84 -7.70 -16.98
N LYS A 202 8.74 -6.94 -17.05
CA LYS A 202 8.72 -5.50 -17.37
C LYS A 202 8.35 -4.63 -16.18
N ILE A 203 7.32 -5.03 -15.43
CA ILE A 203 6.79 -4.29 -14.27
C ILE A 203 6.53 -5.23 -13.09
N HIS A 204 6.43 -4.67 -11.89
CA HIS A 204 5.96 -5.44 -10.75
C HIS A 204 4.45 -5.65 -10.80
N VAL A 205 4.02 -6.91 -10.64
CA VAL A 205 2.62 -7.25 -10.36
C VAL A 205 2.54 -7.62 -8.87
N SER A 206 1.59 -7.08 -8.14
CA SER A 206 1.40 -7.35 -6.73
C SER A 206 -0.06 -7.27 -6.31
N THR A 207 -0.41 -7.96 -5.24
CA THR A 207 -1.72 -7.87 -4.58
C THR A 207 -1.54 -7.43 -3.13
N ALA A 208 -2.65 -7.03 -2.49
CA ALA A 208 -2.67 -6.65 -1.09
C ALA A 208 -2.92 -7.84 -0.14
N SER A 209 -3.07 -9.06 -0.67
CA SER A 209 -3.34 -10.28 0.10
C SER A 209 -2.04 -10.81 0.71
N GLU A 210 -1.92 -10.70 2.04
CA GLU A 210 -0.77 -11.26 2.76
C GLU A 210 -0.82 -12.79 2.77
N ASP A 211 -2.00 -13.38 2.80
CA ASP A 211 -2.19 -14.83 2.79
C ASP A 211 -1.58 -15.50 1.54
N GLU A 212 -1.59 -14.79 0.40
CA GLU A 212 -1.06 -15.28 -0.88
C GLU A 212 0.40 -14.89 -1.12
N TRP A 213 1.02 -14.09 -0.23
CA TRP A 213 2.33 -13.50 -0.49
C TRP A 213 3.43 -14.54 -0.66
N LEU A 214 3.51 -15.52 0.23
CA LEU A 214 4.52 -16.59 0.12
C LEU A 214 4.34 -17.44 -1.14
N ASP A 215 3.10 -17.80 -1.46
CA ASP A 215 2.80 -18.62 -2.64
C ASP A 215 3.12 -17.84 -3.92
N ASN A 216 2.90 -16.53 -3.94
CA ASN A 216 3.24 -15.67 -5.07
C ASN A 216 4.76 -15.47 -5.24
N ILE A 217 5.55 -15.48 -4.16
CA ILE A 217 7.02 -15.52 -4.25
C ILE A 217 7.45 -16.83 -4.90
N GLU A 218 6.95 -17.97 -4.41
CA GLU A 218 7.36 -19.31 -4.86
C GLU A 218 6.94 -19.59 -6.30
N GLU A 219 5.69 -19.30 -6.65
CA GLU A 219 5.11 -19.69 -7.95
C GLU A 219 5.34 -18.64 -9.07
N LEU A 220 5.41 -17.35 -8.71
CA LEU A 220 5.45 -16.26 -9.67
C LEU A 220 6.75 -15.44 -9.61
N GLY A 221 7.65 -15.75 -8.68
CA GLY A 221 8.90 -15.02 -8.48
C GLY A 221 8.72 -13.57 -8.02
N TRP A 222 7.60 -13.27 -7.36
CA TRP A 222 7.35 -11.91 -6.92
C TRP A 222 8.40 -11.42 -5.91
N ARG A 223 8.76 -10.15 -6.03
CA ARG A 223 9.75 -9.50 -5.17
C ARG A 223 9.17 -8.33 -4.38
N LEU A 224 7.93 -7.92 -4.67
CA LEU A 224 7.27 -6.78 -4.06
C LEU A 224 5.92 -7.20 -3.48
N TYR A 225 5.73 -6.94 -2.18
CA TYR A 225 4.42 -6.90 -1.55
C TYR A 225 3.91 -5.45 -1.54
N LEU A 226 2.94 -5.12 -2.38
CA LEU A 226 2.40 -3.76 -2.56
C LEU A 226 0.91 -3.74 -2.25
N CYS A 227 0.47 -3.28 -1.28
CA CYS A 227 0.72 -3.08 0.12
C CYS A 227 -0.65 -2.95 0.81
N SER A 228 -0.73 -3.38 2.03
CA SER A 228 -1.87 -3.10 2.91
C SER A 228 -1.35 -2.92 4.33
N SER A 229 -2.21 -2.96 5.34
CA SER A 229 -1.80 -2.78 6.73
C SER A 229 -1.19 -4.01 7.43
N PRO A 230 -1.36 -5.28 6.97
CA PRO A 230 -0.78 -6.44 7.66
C PRO A 230 0.68 -6.29 8.09
N PRO A 231 1.61 -5.70 7.31
CA PRO A 231 3.00 -5.64 7.70
C PRO A 231 3.29 -5.06 9.09
N TYR A 232 2.48 -4.15 9.58
CA TYR A 232 2.62 -3.58 10.93
C TYR A 232 1.47 -3.97 11.89
N LEU A 233 0.52 -4.79 11.44
CA LEU A 233 -0.51 -5.38 12.29
C LEU A 233 -0.17 -6.81 12.71
N LEU A 234 0.66 -7.52 11.94
CA LEU A 234 1.09 -8.88 12.19
C LEU A 234 2.48 -8.97 12.83
N GLN A 235 3.13 -7.83 13.07
CA GLN A 235 4.50 -7.76 13.56
C GLN A 235 4.65 -6.80 14.73
N THR A 236 5.61 -7.11 15.59
CA THR A 236 6.13 -6.24 16.65
C THR A 236 7.66 -6.22 16.57
N LYS A 237 8.32 -5.39 17.37
CA LYS A 237 9.79 -5.38 17.47
C LYS A 237 10.37 -6.75 17.83
N SER A 238 9.66 -7.55 18.64
CA SER A 238 10.08 -8.88 19.11
C SER A 238 9.45 -10.03 18.32
N ASP A 239 8.59 -9.76 17.34
CA ASP A 239 7.91 -10.76 16.51
C ASP A 239 7.83 -10.28 15.06
N GLN A 240 8.83 -10.63 14.26
CA GLN A 240 8.94 -10.23 12.86
C GLN A 240 8.75 -11.42 11.90
N ARG A 241 7.83 -12.32 12.24
CA ARG A 241 7.62 -13.53 11.44
C ARG A 241 7.23 -13.25 9.98
N MET A 242 6.57 -12.13 9.67
CA MET A 242 6.29 -11.78 8.28
C MET A 242 7.57 -11.43 7.49
N ASN A 243 8.47 -10.67 8.10
CA ASN A 243 9.80 -10.41 7.49
C ASN A 243 10.60 -11.71 7.39
N GLU A 244 10.63 -12.51 8.45
CA GLU A 244 11.37 -13.76 8.51
C GLU A 244 10.98 -14.72 7.38
N TYR A 245 9.67 -15.02 7.24
CA TYR A 245 9.26 -15.93 6.16
C TYR A 245 9.49 -15.34 4.77
N THR A 246 9.38 -14.01 4.63
CA THR A 246 9.67 -13.34 3.36
C THR A 246 11.14 -13.47 2.98
N GLN A 247 12.08 -13.25 3.92
CA GLN A 247 13.52 -13.42 3.67
C GLN A 247 13.90 -14.88 3.38
N LEU A 248 13.30 -15.82 4.11
CA LEU A 248 13.48 -17.25 3.83
C LEU A 248 12.99 -17.61 2.42
N ALA A 249 11.84 -17.10 2.01
CA ALA A 249 11.30 -17.31 0.66
C ALA A 249 12.21 -16.70 -0.42
N PHE A 250 12.71 -15.48 -0.22
CA PHE A 250 13.66 -14.85 -1.14
C PHE A 250 14.98 -15.61 -1.26
N ALA A 251 15.37 -16.35 -0.20
CA ALA A 251 16.52 -17.24 -0.21
C ALA A 251 16.22 -18.64 -0.77
N GLY A 252 15.00 -18.90 -1.27
CA GLY A 252 14.58 -20.19 -1.79
C GLY A 252 14.27 -21.25 -0.73
N LYS A 253 14.23 -20.89 0.55
CA LYS A 253 13.96 -21.79 1.68
C LYS A 253 12.47 -21.94 1.97
N PHE A 254 11.71 -22.36 0.96
CA PHE A 254 10.24 -22.34 1.01
C PHE A 254 9.63 -23.20 2.12
N ALA A 255 10.22 -24.38 2.42
CA ALA A 255 9.73 -25.24 3.50
C ALA A 255 9.86 -24.58 4.89
N GLU A 256 10.94 -23.83 5.11
CA GLU A 256 11.15 -23.07 6.34
C GLU A 256 10.22 -21.86 6.39
N ALA A 257 10.14 -21.10 5.28
CA ALA A 257 9.25 -19.96 5.14
C ALA A 257 7.79 -20.34 5.43
N ARG A 258 7.33 -21.47 4.92
CA ARG A 258 5.97 -21.98 5.12
C ARG A 258 5.68 -22.26 6.58
N ARG A 259 6.62 -22.89 7.32
CA ARG A 259 6.47 -23.14 8.77
C ARG A 259 6.33 -21.82 9.55
N VAL A 260 7.14 -20.81 9.23
CA VAL A 260 7.07 -19.50 9.90
C VAL A 260 5.75 -18.79 9.55
N ARG A 261 5.38 -18.75 8.26
CA ARG A 261 4.10 -18.17 7.82
C ARG A 261 2.91 -18.81 8.55
N ASP A 262 2.88 -20.13 8.60
CA ASP A 262 1.76 -20.89 9.20
C ASP A 262 1.64 -20.63 10.71
N SER A 263 2.76 -20.34 11.39
CA SER A 263 2.74 -19.94 12.81
C SER A 263 2.05 -18.59 13.08
N LEU A 264 1.79 -17.77 12.05
CA LEU A 264 1.01 -16.54 12.13
C LEU A 264 -0.51 -16.78 11.98
N GLN A 265 -0.95 -18.02 11.76
CA GLN A 265 -2.36 -18.29 11.46
C GLN A 265 -3.31 -17.82 12.57
N SER A 266 -2.94 -17.98 13.84
CA SER A 266 -3.74 -17.52 14.98
C SER A 266 -3.90 -15.99 14.99
N VAL A 267 -2.87 -15.24 14.60
CA VAL A 267 -2.92 -13.77 14.51
C VAL A 267 -3.85 -13.34 13.37
N ARG A 268 -3.71 -13.97 12.19
CA ARG A 268 -4.60 -13.70 11.05
C ARG A 268 -6.05 -13.97 11.38
N GLU A 269 -6.30 -15.10 12.05
CA GLU A 269 -7.64 -15.51 12.46
C GLU A 269 -8.25 -14.52 13.46
N ALA A 270 -7.47 -14.07 14.46
CA ALA A 270 -7.89 -13.06 15.42
C ALA A 270 -8.32 -11.75 14.73
N ILE A 271 -7.50 -11.26 13.79
CA ILE A 271 -7.83 -10.05 13.00
C ILE A 271 -9.06 -10.27 12.13
N ARG A 272 -9.13 -11.39 11.43
CA ARG A 272 -10.20 -11.70 10.47
C ARG A 272 -11.57 -11.85 11.14
N THR A 273 -11.62 -12.56 12.26
CA THR A 273 -12.88 -12.88 12.95
C THR A 273 -13.46 -11.71 13.73
N THR A 274 -12.64 -10.76 14.15
CA THR A 274 -13.09 -9.59 14.93
C THR A 274 -13.28 -8.33 14.10
N ARG A 275 -12.89 -8.34 12.81
CA ARG A 275 -13.02 -7.18 11.93
C ARG A 275 -14.41 -7.08 11.33
N PRO A 276 -15.25 -6.09 11.73
CA PRO A 276 -16.53 -5.87 11.11
C PRO A 276 -16.37 -5.46 9.65
N ALA A 277 -17.25 -5.98 8.78
CA ALA A 277 -17.17 -5.73 7.34
C ALA A 277 -17.33 -4.25 6.97
N ASP A 278 -18.11 -3.52 7.74
CA ASP A 278 -18.42 -2.09 7.57
C ASP A 278 -17.46 -1.14 8.30
N LYS A 279 -16.56 -1.66 9.16
CA LYS A 279 -15.62 -0.86 9.96
C LYS A 279 -14.17 -1.33 9.87
N PRO A 280 -13.65 -1.68 8.68
CA PRO A 280 -12.31 -2.29 8.58
C PRO A 280 -11.19 -1.33 9.00
N HIS A 281 -11.35 -0.02 8.77
CA HIS A 281 -10.36 0.99 9.16
C HIS A 281 -10.35 1.18 10.68
N ALA A 282 -11.52 1.33 11.30
CA ALA A 282 -11.64 1.48 12.75
C ALA A 282 -11.04 0.27 13.49
N HIS A 283 -11.30 -0.94 12.98
CA HIS A 283 -10.71 -2.17 13.54
C HIS A 283 -9.18 -2.16 13.43
N SER A 284 -8.63 -1.84 12.24
CA SER A 284 -7.18 -1.82 12.04
C SER A 284 -6.49 -0.78 12.91
N LYS A 285 -7.10 0.39 13.12
CA LYS A 285 -6.61 1.44 14.03
C LYS A 285 -6.65 0.99 15.49
N TYR A 286 -7.73 0.36 15.91
CA TYR A 286 -7.81 -0.17 17.27
C TYR A 286 -6.79 -1.30 17.50
N TRP A 287 -6.56 -2.17 16.50
CA TRP A 287 -5.50 -3.18 16.58
C TRP A 287 -4.10 -2.55 16.68
N GLN A 288 -3.85 -1.42 15.99
CA GLN A 288 -2.62 -0.64 16.17
C GLN A 288 -2.46 -0.13 17.61
N ASP A 289 -3.53 0.40 18.22
CA ASP A 289 -3.49 0.86 19.62
C ASP A 289 -3.12 -0.30 20.56
N LEU A 290 -3.66 -1.49 20.35
CA LEU A 290 -3.32 -2.69 21.13
C LEU A 290 -1.84 -3.11 20.95
N LEU A 291 -1.24 -2.80 19.81
CA LEU A 291 0.18 -3.01 19.53
C LEU A 291 1.09 -1.90 20.12
N GLY A 292 0.54 -0.90 20.78
CA GLY A 292 1.29 0.27 21.29
C GLY A 292 1.65 1.31 20.21
N GLN A 293 1.07 1.17 19.02
CA GLN A 293 1.15 2.19 17.97
C GLN A 293 0.06 3.26 18.21
N ILE A 294 -0.08 4.21 17.30
CA ILE A 294 -1.11 5.25 17.38
C ILE A 294 -2.14 5.03 16.27
N GLY A 295 -3.28 4.42 16.60
CA GLY A 295 -4.38 4.20 15.65
C GLY A 295 -5.21 5.47 15.42
N GLY A 296 -5.63 6.12 16.49
CA GLY A 296 -6.46 7.32 16.45
C GLY A 296 -7.89 7.08 15.95
N GLU A 297 -8.62 8.16 15.72
CA GLU A 297 -10.00 8.09 15.24
C GLU A 297 -10.09 7.84 13.73
N VAL A 298 -11.23 7.33 13.25
CA VAL A 298 -11.62 7.36 11.84
C VAL A 298 -12.40 8.63 11.55
N ARG A 299 -12.32 9.13 10.31
CA ARG A 299 -13.10 10.30 9.89
C ARG A 299 -14.47 9.91 9.34
N PRO A 300 -15.50 10.74 9.51
CA PRO A 300 -16.75 10.57 8.78
C PRO A 300 -16.53 10.48 7.25
N PRO A 301 -17.28 9.63 6.53
CA PRO A 301 -18.46 8.89 7.00
C PRO A 301 -18.16 7.55 7.68
N LEU A 302 -16.92 7.21 7.95
CA LEU A 302 -16.58 5.96 8.63
C LEU A 302 -17.05 5.99 10.10
N LEU A 303 -17.44 4.82 10.60
CA LEU A 303 -17.92 4.65 11.96
C LEU A 303 -16.83 4.06 12.86
N PRO A 304 -16.73 4.51 14.12
CA PRO A 304 -15.85 3.90 15.12
C PRO A 304 -16.37 2.52 15.52
N LEU A 305 -15.52 1.71 16.14
CA LEU A 305 -15.96 0.47 16.81
C LEU A 305 -16.84 0.79 18.00
N SER A 306 -17.85 -0.04 18.23
CA SER A 306 -18.58 -0.09 19.49
C SER A 306 -17.71 -0.67 20.63
N GLU A 307 -18.12 -0.47 21.86
CA GLU A 307 -17.39 -1.02 23.02
C GLU A 307 -17.39 -2.57 23.01
N ASP A 308 -18.44 -3.19 22.48
CA ASP A 308 -18.50 -4.65 22.31
C ASP A 308 -17.51 -5.14 21.26
N GLU A 309 -17.41 -4.46 20.12
CA GLU A 309 -16.44 -4.79 19.06
C GLU A 309 -14.99 -4.60 19.55
N LYS A 310 -14.72 -3.55 20.31
CA LYS A 310 -13.43 -3.33 20.96
C LYS A 310 -13.09 -4.44 21.96
N ARG A 311 -14.05 -4.84 22.81
CA ARG A 311 -13.84 -5.93 23.76
C ARG A 311 -13.52 -7.24 23.06
N GLN A 312 -14.31 -7.64 22.04
CA GLN A 312 -14.06 -8.84 21.27
C GLN A 312 -12.69 -8.82 20.58
N THR A 313 -12.33 -7.68 19.99
CA THR A 313 -11.02 -7.49 19.34
C THR A 313 -9.89 -7.63 20.37
N HIS A 314 -10.01 -7.02 21.54
CA HIS A 314 -9.02 -7.10 22.60
C HIS A 314 -8.83 -8.52 23.14
N GLU A 315 -9.92 -9.26 23.33
CA GLU A 315 -9.86 -10.67 23.74
C GLU A 315 -9.15 -11.53 22.70
N ALA A 316 -9.49 -11.36 21.42
CA ALA A 316 -8.84 -12.09 20.33
C ALA A 316 -7.36 -11.71 20.19
N PHE A 317 -7.03 -10.43 20.36
CA PHE A 317 -5.64 -9.94 20.35
C PHE A 317 -4.80 -10.63 21.44
N ASN A 318 -5.29 -10.69 22.67
CA ASN A 318 -4.59 -11.33 23.79
C ASN A 318 -4.37 -12.84 23.56
N ASN A 319 -5.27 -13.48 22.81
CA ASN A 319 -5.19 -14.91 22.47
C ASN A 319 -4.50 -15.19 21.13
N SER A 320 -4.08 -14.17 20.40
CA SER A 320 -3.52 -14.32 19.04
C SER A 320 -2.14 -15.00 19.01
N GLY A 321 -1.41 -14.99 20.12
CA GLY A 321 -0.04 -15.49 20.18
C GLY A 321 1.01 -14.56 19.54
N LEU A 322 0.64 -13.30 19.29
CA LEU A 322 1.60 -12.27 18.89
C LEU A 322 2.47 -11.87 20.06
N LYS A 323 3.79 -11.89 19.88
CA LYS A 323 4.72 -11.55 20.95
C LYS A 323 4.84 -10.03 21.07
N LEU A 324 4.40 -9.49 22.18
CA LEU A 324 4.60 -8.10 22.53
C LEU A 324 5.97 -7.96 23.19
N GLY A 325 6.73 -6.92 22.83
CA GLY A 325 8.05 -6.65 23.36
C GLY A 325 8.01 -6.09 24.79
#